data_4a2f20f8e8fa3cafaf11faea9b21af70
#
_entry.id   4a2f20f8e8fa3cafaf11faea9b21af70
#
_cell.length_a   1.000
_cell.length_b   1.000
_cell.length_c   1.000
_cell.angle_alpha   90.00
_cell.angle_beta   90.00
_cell.angle_gamma   90.00
#
_symmetry.space_group_name_H-M   'P 1'
#
loop_
_entity.id
_entity.type
_entity.pdbx_description
1 polymer ?
#
loop_
_entity_poly.entity_id
_entity_poly.type
_entity_poly.pdbx_seq_one_letter_code
_entity_poly.pdbx_strand_id
1 'polypeptide(L)'
;MRYLDCNTFIGRPAGHRPYLTRAVTAADLVGEMDRVGVHEAAAYHVLAHEYAPETGNDLLLSTLAREPGHVRARIHPVGVVLPPHTGEMPEPDRLLAGLLAAGVRMARVFPSSAMAGHRFSLASWCSGELLTELQRVRMPLAVDFTLFRRGEPPWHEIHDLAEGYPGLPVILMDVQGRNNRTLYPLLKRYGNLHVQSAGFNVHRGLEDLCARFGAHRVVFGSGFPLRTMGGARLQLDRADLTEAERELIASGTLTRLLADVETKETVTDAR
;
A
#
# COMPACT_ATOMS: atom_id res chain seq x y z
N MET A 1 19.72 -0.38 10.06
CA MET A 1 18.27 -0.54 9.91
C MET A 1 17.91 -0.58 8.43
N ARG A 2 17.14 -1.57 8.00
CA ARG A 2 16.68 -1.73 6.62
C ARG A 2 15.34 -1.02 6.46
N TYR A 3 15.10 -0.37 5.31
CA TYR A 3 13.84 0.31 4.99
C TYR A 3 13.16 -0.34 3.79
N LEU A 4 11.86 -0.60 3.89
CA LEU A 4 10.96 -1.05 2.83
C LEU A 4 9.76 -0.08 2.76
N ASP A 5 9.70 0.70 1.69
CA ASP A 5 8.67 1.73 1.49
C ASP A 5 7.39 1.11 0.91
N CYS A 6 6.25 1.20 1.60
CA CYS A 6 4.97 0.67 1.12
C CYS A 6 4.22 1.59 0.15
N ASN A 7 4.72 2.81 -0.09
CA ASN A 7 3.95 3.84 -0.82
C ASN A 7 4.80 4.59 -1.85
N THR A 8 5.01 3.94 -2.99
CA THR A 8 5.70 4.56 -4.13
C THR A 8 4.97 4.24 -5.43
N PHE A 9 5.27 5.01 -6.49
CA PHE A 9 4.84 4.66 -7.84
C PHE A 9 5.88 5.06 -8.89
N ILE A 10 5.77 4.42 -10.07
CA ILE A 10 6.50 4.78 -11.28
C ILE A 10 5.52 5.26 -12.35
N GLY A 11 6.04 5.88 -13.41
CA GLY A 11 5.26 6.47 -14.48
C GLY A 11 5.11 7.99 -14.32
N ARG A 12 4.32 8.59 -15.18
CA ARG A 12 4.04 10.03 -15.18
C ARG A 12 2.60 10.27 -14.73
N PRO A 13 2.38 10.90 -13.58
CA PRO A 13 1.03 11.25 -13.14
C PRO A 13 0.40 12.29 -14.06
N ALA A 14 -0.92 12.22 -14.20
CA ALA A 14 -1.70 13.21 -14.92
C ALA A 14 -1.66 14.59 -14.23
N GLY A 15 -1.96 15.62 -14.99
CA GLY A 15 -1.96 17.00 -14.54
C GLY A 15 -0.56 17.64 -14.46
N HIS A 16 -0.57 18.96 -14.35
CA HIS A 16 0.66 19.74 -14.29
C HIS A 16 1.28 19.68 -12.87
N ARG A 17 2.50 19.18 -12.81
CA ARG A 17 3.30 19.15 -11.58
C ARG A 17 4.70 19.69 -11.90
N PRO A 18 5.02 20.93 -11.50
CA PRO A 18 6.29 21.59 -11.90
C PRO A 18 7.54 20.80 -11.56
N TYR A 19 7.49 19.99 -10.49
CA TYR A 19 8.61 19.17 -10.01
C TYR A 19 8.65 17.74 -10.60
N LEU A 20 7.61 17.33 -11.36
CA LEU A 20 7.52 16.04 -12.06
C LEU A 20 7.34 16.26 -13.55
N THR A 21 8.39 16.75 -14.19
CA THR A 21 8.36 17.11 -15.62
C THR A 21 8.43 15.93 -16.56
N ARG A 22 8.92 14.78 -16.10
CA ARG A 22 9.01 13.52 -16.84
C ARG A 22 8.46 12.34 -16.03
N ALA A 23 8.28 11.21 -16.70
CA ALA A 23 7.94 9.96 -16.02
C ALA A 23 9.06 9.54 -15.05
N VAL A 24 8.66 9.01 -13.90
CA VAL A 24 9.58 8.37 -12.95
C VAL A 24 9.77 6.92 -13.39
N THR A 25 11.01 6.54 -13.69
CA THR A 25 11.36 5.17 -14.06
C THR A 25 11.66 4.32 -12.82
N ALA A 26 11.76 3.01 -12.99
CA ALA A 26 12.22 2.11 -11.92
C ALA A 26 13.65 2.46 -11.47
N ALA A 27 14.52 2.83 -12.40
CA ALA A 27 15.89 3.29 -12.10
C ALA A 27 15.89 4.62 -11.31
N ASP A 28 14.99 5.57 -11.63
CA ASP A 28 14.85 6.81 -10.87
C ASP A 28 14.39 6.53 -9.41
N LEU A 29 13.45 5.60 -9.22
CA LEU A 29 13.01 5.18 -7.90
C LEU A 29 14.18 4.60 -7.10
N VAL A 30 14.95 3.68 -7.69
CA VAL A 30 16.12 3.07 -7.03
C VAL A 30 17.20 4.12 -6.76
N GLY A 31 17.45 5.03 -7.68
CA GLY A 31 18.40 6.14 -7.48
C GLY A 31 18.00 7.05 -6.31
N GLU A 32 16.72 7.35 -6.15
CA GLU A 32 16.23 8.10 -4.97
C GLU A 32 16.35 7.26 -3.69
N MET A 33 16.03 5.98 -3.74
CA MET A 33 16.22 5.06 -2.61
C MET A 33 17.68 5.06 -2.15
N ASP A 34 18.65 4.98 -3.08
CA ASP A 34 20.08 5.00 -2.78
C ASP A 34 20.49 6.33 -2.14
N ARG A 35 20.02 7.45 -2.70
CA ARG A 35 20.31 8.80 -2.20
C ARG A 35 19.89 9.00 -0.74
N VAL A 36 18.79 8.38 -0.32
CA VAL A 36 18.24 8.55 1.04
C VAL A 36 18.39 7.33 1.93
N GLY A 37 18.99 6.24 1.42
CA GLY A 37 19.23 5.00 2.18
C GLY A 37 17.94 4.20 2.48
N VAL A 38 17.00 4.17 1.56
CA VAL A 38 15.89 3.21 1.54
C VAL A 38 16.32 2.00 0.71
N HIS A 39 16.01 0.79 1.15
CA HIS A 39 16.56 -0.43 0.56
C HIS A 39 15.65 -1.04 -0.49
N GLU A 40 14.35 -1.03 -0.23
CA GLU A 40 13.32 -1.62 -1.09
C GLU A 40 12.07 -0.74 -1.10
N ALA A 41 11.26 -0.89 -2.15
CA ALA A 41 9.98 -0.21 -2.25
C ALA A 41 8.90 -1.10 -2.87
N ALA A 42 7.69 -1.02 -2.35
CA ALA A 42 6.50 -1.51 -3.01
C ALA A 42 5.96 -0.41 -3.94
N ALA A 43 5.87 -0.71 -5.24
CA ALA A 43 5.52 0.28 -6.25
C ALA A 43 4.40 -0.20 -7.16
N TYR A 44 3.48 0.72 -7.51
CA TYR A 44 2.51 0.52 -8.59
C TYR A 44 2.85 1.42 -9.78
N HIS A 45 2.27 1.16 -10.95
CA HIS A 45 2.36 2.07 -12.07
C HIS A 45 1.20 3.07 -12.02
N VAL A 46 1.49 4.37 -12.12
CA VAL A 46 0.47 5.42 -11.96
C VAL A 46 -0.68 5.32 -12.97
N LEU A 47 -0.45 4.74 -14.15
CA LEU A 47 -1.49 4.48 -15.14
C LEU A 47 -2.60 3.57 -14.59
N ALA A 48 -2.25 2.60 -13.72
CA ALA A 48 -3.22 1.72 -13.09
C ALA A 48 -4.17 2.48 -12.15
N HIS A 49 -3.69 3.56 -11.53
CA HIS A 49 -4.50 4.43 -10.69
C HIS A 49 -5.35 5.42 -11.49
N GLU A 50 -4.76 6.05 -12.52
CA GLU A 50 -5.35 7.23 -13.16
C GLU A 50 -6.17 6.92 -14.40
N TYR A 51 -5.99 5.72 -15.00
CA TYR A 51 -6.63 5.40 -16.29
C TYR A 51 -7.18 3.98 -16.34
N ALA A 52 -6.31 2.95 -16.40
CA ALA A 52 -6.71 1.56 -16.60
C ALA A 52 -5.91 0.62 -15.70
N PRO A 53 -6.53 0.03 -14.68
CA PRO A 53 -5.83 -0.83 -13.71
C PRO A 53 -5.14 -2.02 -14.35
N GLU A 54 -5.83 -2.79 -15.21
CA GLU A 54 -5.24 -3.95 -15.88
C GLU A 54 -4.03 -3.54 -16.73
N THR A 55 -4.20 -2.58 -17.63
CA THR A 55 -3.12 -2.05 -18.49
C THR A 55 -1.95 -1.50 -17.66
N GLY A 56 -2.24 -0.80 -16.57
CA GLY A 56 -1.20 -0.26 -15.70
C GLY A 56 -0.46 -1.32 -14.92
N ASN A 57 -1.13 -2.39 -14.48
CA ASN A 57 -0.50 -3.55 -13.85
C ASN A 57 0.43 -4.28 -14.83
N ASP A 58 -0.04 -4.53 -16.06
CA ASP A 58 0.77 -5.16 -17.12
C ASP A 58 1.99 -4.31 -17.48
N LEU A 59 1.81 -2.99 -17.56
CA LEU A 59 2.91 -2.07 -17.82
C LEU A 59 3.94 -2.09 -16.69
N LEU A 60 3.51 -2.13 -15.42
CA LEU A 60 4.41 -2.30 -14.28
C LEU A 60 5.26 -3.56 -14.42
N LEU A 61 4.59 -4.71 -14.59
CA LEU A 61 5.24 -6.02 -14.64
C LEU A 61 6.20 -6.12 -15.83
N SER A 62 5.77 -5.68 -17.02
CA SER A 62 6.62 -5.68 -18.22
C SER A 62 7.79 -4.70 -18.11
N THR A 63 7.61 -3.57 -17.43
CA THR A 63 8.71 -2.63 -17.15
C THR A 63 9.74 -3.26 -16.21
N LEU A 64 9.30 -3.82 -15.09
CA LEU A 64 10.19 -4.46 -14.13
C LEU A 64 10.92 -5.68 -14.73
N ALA A 65 10.27 -6.44 -15.60
CA ALA A 65 10.90 -7.57 -16.29
C ALA A 65 12.09 -7.18 -17.18
N ARG A 66 12.09 -5.95 -17.70
CA ARG A 66 13.17 -5.41 -18.54
C ARG A 66 14.30 -4.75 -17.74
N GLU A 67 14.07 -4.47 -16.47
CA GLU A 67 15.07 -3.85 -15.61
C GLU A 67 16.21 -4.82 -15.24
N PRO A 68 17.43 -4.30 -15.05
CA PRO A 68 18.52 -5.09 -14.51
C PRO A 68 18.15 -5.77 -13.19
N GLY A 69 18.72 -6.95 -12.93
CA GLY A 69 18.39 -7.75 -11.74
C GLY A 69 18.52 -6.99 -10.42
N HIS A 70 19.53 -6.13 -10.27
CA HIS A 70 19.76 -5.33 -9.07
C HIS A 70 18.70 -4.23 -8.85
N VAL A 71 18.08 -3.71 -9.92
CA VAL A 71 16.92 -2.78 -9.83
C VAL A 71 15.66 -3.57 -9.51
N ARG A 72 15.40 -4.63 -10.30
CA ARG A 72 14.18 -5.43 -10.15
C ARG A 72 14.05 -6.06 -8.76
N ALA A 73 15.14 -6.56 -8.19
CA ALA A 73 15.14 -7.21 -6.88
C ALA A 73 14.78 -6.29 -5.70
N ARG A 74 14.75 -4.98 -5.92
CA ARG A 74 14.47 -3.97 -4.90
C ARG A 74 13.06 -3.38 -4.99
N ILE A 75 12.30 -3.74 -6.02
CA ILE A 75 10.95 -3.21 -6.26
C ILE A 75 9.94 -4.36 -6.18
N HIS A 76 9.07 -4.31 -5.17
CA HIS A 76 7.96 -5.21 -5.03
C HIS A 76 6.76 -4.68 -5.83
N PRO A 77 6.27 -5.40 -6.84
CA PRO A 77 5.14 -4.93 -7.63
C PRO A 77 3.86 -4.94 -6.80
N VAL A 78 3.09 -3.85 -6.90
CA VAL A 78 1.77 -3.69 -6.28
C VAL A 78 0.71 -3.71 -7.36
N GLY A 79 -0.26 -4.61 -7.25
CA GLY A 79 -1.40 -4.70 -8.15
C GLY A 79 -2.50 -3.72 -7.76
N VAL A 80 -2.88 -2.83 -8.66
CA VAL A 80 -4.10 -2.02 -8.48
C VAL A 80 -5.30 -2.88 -8.89
N VAL A 81 -6.26 -3.00 -7.99
CA VAL A 81 -7.42 -3.88 -8.17
C VAL A 81 -8.73 -3.13 -7.97
N LEU A 82 -9.79 -3.58 -8.64
CA LEU A 82 -11.16 -3.11 -8.43
C LEU A 82 -12.16 -4.25 -8.69
N PRO A 83 -13.42 -4.09 -8.23
CA PRO A 83 -14.46 -5.07 -8.52
C PRO A 83 -14.69 -5.22 -10.04
N PRO A 84 -15.05 -6.42 -10.55
CA PRO A 84 -15.12 -6.73 -11.98
C PRO A 84 -16.38 -6.24 -12.68
N HIS A 85 -17.27 -5.51 -12.01
CA HIS A 85 -18.64 -5.20 -12.45
C HIS A 85 -18.76 -4.51 -13.82
N THR A 86 -17.72 -3.79 -14.23
CA THR A 86 -17.67 -3.07 -15.51
C THR A 86 -16.87 -3.82 -16.60
N GLY A 87 -16.36 -4.99 -16.29
CA GLY A 87 -15.54 -5.79 -17.20
C GLY A 87 -14.13 -5.24 -17.44
N GLU A 88 -13.68 -4.28 -16.62
CA GLU A 88 -12.34 -3.69 -16.71
C GLU A 88 -11.26 -4.56 -16.04
N MET A 89 -11.68 -5.50 -15.21
CA MET A 89 -10.80 -6.46 -14.53
C MET A 89 -11.36 -7.87 -14.69
N PRO A 90 -10.50 -8.89 -14.71
CA PRO A 90 -10.93 -10.28 -14.60
C PRO A 90 -11.70 -10.54 -13.29
N GLU A 91 -12.46 -11.65 -13.26
CA GLU A 91 -13.07 -12.12 -12.02
C GLU A 91 -12.01 -12.30 -10.91
N PRO A 92 -12.35 -12.04 -9.63
CA PRO A 92 -11.38 -11.92 -8.54
C PRO A 92 -10.44 -13.12 -8.38
N ASP A 93 -10.93 -14.34 -8.57
CA ASP A 93 -10.13 -15.58 -8.48
C ASP A 93 -9.05 -15.64 -9.57
N ARG A 94 -9.39 -15.28 -10.81
CA ARG A 94 -8.46 -15.24 -11.96
C ARG A 94 -7.49 -14.08 -11.82
N LEU A 95 -7.99 -12.91 -11.41
CA LEU A 95 -7.16 -11.73 -11.16
C LEU A 95 -6.06 -12.05 -10.16
N LEU A 96 -6.41 -12.60 -8.99
CA LEU A 96 -5.43 -12.90 -7.94
C LEU A 96 -4.50 -14.03 -8.34
N ALA A 97 -4.99 -15.05 -9.03
CA ALA A 97 -4.12 -16.11 -9.56
C ALA A 97 -3.06 -15.54 -10.51
N GLY A 98 -3.43 -14.62 -11.40
CA GLY A 98 -2.51 -13.93 -12.31
C GLY A 98 -1.50 -13.05 -11.58
N LEU A 99 -1.95 -12.24 -10.63
CA LEU A 99 -1.08 -11.37 -9.82
C LEU A 99 -0.06 -12.19 -9.00
N LEU A 100 -0.51 -13.26 -8.35
CA LEU A 100 0.36 -14.15 -7.57
C LEU A 100 1.41 -14.84 -8.45
N ALA A 101 1.01 -15.34 -9.62
CA ALA A 101 1.93 -15.95 -10.59
C ALA A 101 2.99 -14.95 -11.10
N ALA A 102 2.64 -13.66 -11.20
CA ALA A 102 3.55 -12.59 -11.55
C ALA A 102 4.39 -12.06 -10.37
N GLY A 103 4.29 -12.66 -9.19
CA GLY A 103 5.06 -12.27 -8.00
C GLY A 103 4.51 -11.09 -7.23
N VAL A 104 3.29 -10.63 -7.54
CA VAL A 104 2.62 -9.56 -6.78
C VAL A 104 2.16 -10.10 -5.44
N ARG A 105 2.50 -9.38 -4.36
CA ARG A 105 2.19 -9.76 -2.97
C ARG A 105 1.45 -8.66 -2.20
N MET A 106 1.04 -7.60 -2.86
CA MET A 106 0.29 -6.50 -2.27
C MET A 106 -0.69 -5.95 -3.30
N ALA A 107 -1.93 -5.77 -2.88
CA ALA A 107 -2.96 -5.10 -3.66
C ALA A 107 -3.16 -3.65 -3.19
N ARG A 108 -3.65 -2.80 -4.07
CA ARG A 108 -3.99 -1.41 -3.76
C ARG A 108 -5.29 -1.00 -4.42
N VAL A 109 -6.11 -0.24 -3.69
CA VAL A 109 -7.38 0.32 -4.16
C VAL A 109 -7.44 1.82 -3.92
N PHE A 110 -8.14 2.51 -4.82
CA PHE A 110 -8.36 3.96 -4.79
C PHE A 110 -9.86 4.27 -4.86
N PRO A 111 -10.66 3.83 -3.89
CA PRO A 111 -12.11 3.80 -4.01
C PRO A 111 -12.76 5.18 -4.15
N SER A 112 -12.03 6.22 -3.84
CA SER A 112 -12.52 7.60 -3.86
C SER A 112 -11.67 8.55 -4.71
N SER A 113 -10.82 8.01 -5.57
CA SER A 113 -9.96 8.85 -6.43
C SER A 113 -10.81 9.69 -7.37
N ALA A 114 -10.67 11.03 -7.28
CA ALA A 114 -11.31 11.94 -8.21
C ALA A 114 -10.56 12.00 -9.57
N MET A 115 -9.32 11.53 -9.61
CA MET A 115 -8.47 11.54 -10.81
C MET A 115 -8.73 10.34 -11.72
N ALA A 116 -9.21 9.23 -11.14
CA ALA A 116 -9.53 8.01 -11.87
C ALA A 116 -11.04 7.84 -11.94
N GLY A 117 -11.54 7.26 -13.01
CA GLY A 117 -12.93 6.81 -13.14
C GLY A 117 -13.31 5.66 -12.21
N HIS A 118 -12.40 5.22 -11.34
CA HIS A 118 -12.50 3.98 -10.54
C HIS A 118 -13.16 4.20 -9.18
N ARG A 119 -14.26 4.95 -9.13
CA ARG A 119 -15.00 5.11 -7.88
C ARG A 119 -15.88 3.90 -7.64
N PHE A 120 -15.70 3.27 -6.50
CA PHE A 120 -16.54 2.16 -6.04
C PHE A 120 -16.61 2.15 -4.51
N SER A 121 -17.60 1.45 -3.97
CA SER A 121 -17.76 1.26 -2.52
C SER A 121 -16.93 0.07 -2.05
N LEU A 122 -16.29 0.20 -0.88
CA LEU A 122 -15.63 -0.92 -0.18
C LEU A 122 -16.62 -1.84 0.55
N ALA A 123 -17.91 -1.47 0.61
CA ALA A 123 -18.93 -2.28 1.23
C ALA A 123 -19.07 -3.65 0.53
N SER A 124 -19.43 -4.68 1.31
CA SER A 124 -19.47 -6.07 0.85
C SER A 124 -20.39 -6.31 -0.34
N TRP A 125 -21.47 -5.55 -0.48
CA TRP A 125 -22.38 -5.66 -1.62
C TRP A 125 -21.72 -5.25 -2.97
N CYS A 126 -20.68 -4.42 -2.91
CA CYS A 126 -19.94 -3.96 -4.10
C CYS A 126 -18.62 -4.71 -4.26
N SER A 127 -17.84 -4.86 -3.18
CA SER A 127 -16.47 -5.37 -3.24
C SER A 127 -16.31 -6.76 -2.60
N GLY A 128 -17.41 -7.40 -2.17
CA GLY A 128 -17.37 -8.60 -1.34
C GLY A 128 -16.60 -9.77 -1.93
N GLU A 129 -16.77 -10.05 -3.22
CA GLU A 129 -16.06 -11.13 -3.90
C GLU A 129 -14.56 -10.87 -3.96
N LEU A 130 -14.15 -9.65 -4.34
CA LEU A 130 -12.76 -9.24 -4.37
C LEU A 130 -12.11 -9.32 -2.98
N LEU A 131 -12.80 -8.81 -1.95
CA LEU A 131 -12.30 -8.81 -0.57
C LEU A 131 -12.19 -10.23 0.00
N THR A 132 -13.12 -11.11 -0.35
CA THR A 132 -13.09 -12.53 0.02
C THR A 132 -11.87 -13.23 -0.56
N GLU A 133 -11.58 -13.01 -1.84
CA GLU A 133 -10.42 -13.61 -2.50
C GLU A 133 -9.10 -13.05 -1.97
N LEU A 134 -9.01 -11.73 -1.73
CA LEU A 134 -7.84 -11.10 -1.10
C LEU A 134 -7.60 -11.68 0.31
N GLN A 135 -8.66 -11.85 1.10
CA GLN A 135 -8.56 -12.49 2.42
C GLN A 135 -8.11 -13.94 2.32
N ARG A 136 -8.66 -14.72 1.37
CA ARG A 136 -8.33 -16.14 1.18
C ARG A 136 -6.84 -16.36 0.97
N VAL A 137 -6.18 -15.47 0.21
CA VAL A 137 -4.74 -15.53 -0.03
C VAL A 137 -3.93 -14.65 0.92
N ARG A 138 -4.57 -14.00 1.90
CA ARG A 138 -3.96 -13.09 2.87
C ARG A 138 -3.14 -11.96 2.24
N MET A 139 -3.51 -11.52 1.04
CA MET A 139 -2.80 -10.45 0.34
C MET A 139 -3.10 -9.10 0.98
N PRO A 140 -2.10 -8.38 1.54
CA PRO A 140 -2.33 -7.08 2.16
C PRO A 140 -2.92 -6.10 1.15
N LEU A 141 -3.99 -5.41 1.59
CA LEU A 141 -4.73 -4.42 0.81
C LEU A 141 -4.39 -3.01 1.28
N ALA A 142 -3.69 -2.25 0.45
CA ALA A 142 -3.51 -0.81 0.65
C ALA A 142 -4.77 -0.07 0.21
N VAL A 143 -5.43 0.61 1.14
CA VAL A 143 -6.59 1.47 0.87
C VAL A 143 -6.13 2.92 0.85
N ASP A 144 -6.16 3.54 -0.32
CA ASP A 144 -5.58 4.86 -0.54
C ASP A 144 -6.63 5.97 -0.37
N PHE A 145 -6.34 6.89 0.55
CA PHE A 145 -7.15 8.06 0.86
C PHE A 145 -6.51 9.37 0.44
N THR A 146 -5.56 9.35 -0.48
CA THR A 146 -4.75 10.52 -0.90
C THR A 146 -5.59 11.75 -1.23
N LEU A 147 -6.85 11.54 -1.64
CA LEU A 147 -7.77 12.61 -2.00
C LEU A 147 -8.63 13.14 -0.86
N PHE A 148 -8.64 12.47 0.30
CA PHE A 148 -9.40 12.93 1.47
C PHE A 148 -8.74 14.09 2.23
N ARG A 149 -7.74 14.75 1.67
CA ARG A 149 -7.18 15.96 2.30
C ARG A 149 -8.23 17.04 2.58
N ARG A 150 -9.38 17.00 1.88
CA ARG A 150 -10.52 17.94 2.03
C ARG A 150 -11.82 17.29 2.50
N GLY A 151 -11.84 15.96 2.68
CA GLY A 151 -13.01 15.22 3.12
C GLY A 151 -12.69 14.26 4.25
N GLU A 152 -13.73 13.66 4.83
CA GLU A 152 -13.59 12.59 5.79
C GLU A 152 -13.35 11.25 5.07
N PRO A 153 -12.45 10.39 5.58
CA PRO A 153 -12.39 9.00 5.14
C PRO A 153 -13.75 8.30 5.33
N PRO A 154 -14.08 7.29 4.52
CA PRO A 154 -15.34 6.53 4.66
C PRO A 154 -15.26 5.57 5.85
N TRP A 155 -15.29 6.11 7.07
CA TRP A 155 -15.05 5.36 8.30
C TRP A 155 -15.98 4.18 8.49
N HIS A 156 -17.24 4.26 8.02
CA HIS A 156 -18.17 3.15 8.08
C HIS A 156 -17.74 2.01 7.16
N GLU A 157 -17.32 2.31 5.94
CA GLU A 157 -16.81 1.28 5.03
C GLU A 157 -15.49 0.67 5.53
N ILE A 158 -14.61 1.45 6.18
CA ILE A 158 -13.39 0.93 6.81
C ILE A 158 -13.73 0.01 7.98
N HIS A 159 -14.71 0.39 8.79
CA HIS A 159 -15.23 -0.44 9.87
C HIS A 159 -15.74 -1.78 9.33
N ASP A 160 -16.66 -1.74 8.35
CA ASP A 160 -17.31 -2.92 7.78
C ASP A 160 -16.26 -3.83 7.07
N LEU A 161 -15.28 -3.24 6.39
CA LEU A 161 -14.15 -3.96 5.80
C LEU A 161 -13.33 -4.70 6.87
N ALA A 162 -12.96 -4.00 7.94
CA ALA A 162 -12.13 -4.59 8.99
C ALA A 162 -12.85 -5.68 9.79
N GLU A 163 -14.16 -5.52 10.03
CA GLU A 163 -15.01 -6.47 10.74
C GLU A 163 -15.38 -7.67 9.88
N GLY A 164 -15.76 -7.45 8.62
CA GLY A 164 -16.22 -8.49 7.71
C GLY A 164 -15.08 -9.37 7.18
N TYR A 165 -13.85 -8.85 7.15
CA TYR A 165 -12.68 -9.54 6.61
C TYR A 165 -11.49 -9.53 7.60
N PRO A 166 -11.63 -10.18 8.77
CA PRO A 166 -10.63 -10.10 9.84
C PRO A 166 -9.29 -10.75 9.49
N GLY A 167 -9.25 -11.66 8.52
CA GLY A 167 -8.04 -12.29 7.99
C GLY A 167 -7.32 -11.48 6.91
N LEU A 168 -7.94 -10.39 6.40
CA LEU A 168 -7.36 -9.51 5.39
C LEU A 168 -6.54 -8.41 6.06
N PRO A 169 -5.20 -8.36 5.89
CA PRO A 169 -4.40 -7.23 6.36
C PRO A 169 -4.73 -5.98 5.54
N VAL A 170 -5.16 -4.90 6.20
CA VAL A 170 -5.52 -3.64 5.55
C VAL A 170 -4.53 -2.56 5.97
N ILE A 171 -3.92 -1.87 5.01
CA ILE A 171 -3.01 -0.75 5.23
C ILE A 171 -3.72 0.54 4.82
N LEU A 172 -4.05 1.38 5.80
CA LEU A 172 -4.67 2.67 5.57
C LEU A 172 -3.60 3.68 5.13
N MET A 173 -3.68 4.11 3.87
CA MET A 173 -2.71 5.02 3.28
C MET A 173 -3.10 6.47 3.55
N ASP A 174 -2.10 7.30 3.85
CA ASP A 174 -2.24 8.75 4.00
C ASP A 174 -3.28 9.24 5.04
N VAL A 175 -3.71 8.38 5.96
CA VAL A 175 -4.54 8.79 7.10
C VAL A 175 -3.71 9.69 8.02
N GLN A 176 -4.28 10.84 8.38
CA GLN A 176 -3.56 11.87 9.13
C GLN A 176 -3.87 11.80 10.63
N GLY A 177 -2.92 12.26 11.47
CA GLY A 177 -3.09 12.31 12.92
C GLY A 177 -4.30 13.11 13.39
N ARG A 178 -4.84 14.06 12.59
CA ARG A 178 -6.10 14.76 12.90
C ARG A 178 -7.33 13.83 12.95
N ASN A 179 -7.25 12.64 12.36
CA ASN A 179 -8.33 11.65 12.34
C ASN A 179 -8.30 10.69 13.56
N ASN A 180 -7.43 10.92 14.52
CA ASN A 180 -7.20 10.00 15.64
C ASN A 180 -8.45 9.68 16.45
N ARG A 181 -9.40 10.63 16.59
CA ARG A 181 -10.65 10.38 17.34
C ARG A 181 -11.49 9.25 16.75
N THR A 182 -11.43 9.05 15.43
CA THR A 182 -12.14 7.97 14.74
C THR A 182 -11.23 6.77 14.46
N LEU A 183 -9.97 7.02 14.11
CA LEU A 183 -9.00 5.98 13.80
C LEU A 183 -8.65 5.11 15.02
N TYR A 184 -8.42 5.70 16.18
CA TYR A 184 -7.98 4.96 17.37
C TYR A 184 -8.99 3.92 17.87
N PRO A 185 -10.30 4.19 17.93
CA PRO A 185 -11.29 3.16 18.20
C PRO A 185 -11.24 1.98 17.23
N LEU A 186 -11.01 2.24 15.93
CA LEU A 186 -10.88 1.19 14.91
C LEU A 186 -9.60 0.37 15.12
N LEU A 187 -8.46 1.01 15.35
CA LEU A 187 -7.20 0.32 15.63
C LEU A 187 -7.26 -0.51 16.92
N LYS A 188 -8.00 -0.05 17.92
CA LYS A 188 -8.21 -0.81 19.16
C LYS A 188 -9.06 -2.06 18.95
N ARG A 189 -10.07 -1.96 18.08
CA ARG A 189 -11.04 -3.03 17.84
C ARG A 189 -10.52 -4.08 16.84
N TYR A 190 -9.83 -3.64 15.77
CA TYR A 190 -9.48 -4.49 14.63
C TYR A 190 -7.98 -4.70 14.50
N GLY A 191 -7.53 -5.95 14.73
CA GLY A 191 -6.12 -6.33 14.65
C GLY A 191 -5.54 -6.34 13.24
N ASN A 192 -6.38 -6.42 12.21
CA ASN A 192 -5.99 -6.46 10.80
C ASN A 192 -5.76 -5.08 10.16
N LEU A 193 -6.04 -3.97 10.88
CA LEU A 193 -5.77 -2.62 10.37
C LEU A 193 -4.34 -2.19 10.69
N HIS A 194 -3.67 -1.64 9.70
CA HIS A 194 -2.35 -1.01 9.78
C HIS A 194 -2.44 0.41 9.22
N VAL A 195 -1.49 1.26 9.56
CA VAL A 195 -1.43 2.64 9.05
C VAL A 195 -0.05 2.95 8.47
N GLN A 196 -0.02 3.73 7.40
CA GLN A 196 1.21 4.25 6.83
C GLN A 196 1.77 5.38 7.70
N SER A 197 3.09 5.38 7.93
CA SER A 197 3.76 6.32 8.85
C SER A 197 3.69 7.80 8.42
N ALA A 198 3.81 8.10 7.14
CA ALA A 198 3.94 9.49 6.65
C ALA A 198 2.72 10.39 6.92
N GLY A 199 1.54 9.82 7.23
CA GLY A 199 0.35 10.57 7.65
C GLY A 199 0.43 11.15 9.06
N PHE A 200 1.35 10.64 9.90
CA PHE A 200 1.48 10.99 11.31
C PHE A 200 2.63 11.99 11.58
N ASN A 201 2.70 13.05 10.81
CA ASN A 201 3.70 14.11 10.95
C ASN A 201 3.34 15.18 12.00
N VAL A 202 2.49 14.85 12.97
CA VAL A 202 2.20 15.67 14.15
C VAL A 202 3.22 15.39 15.26
N HIS A 203 3.36 16.32 16.20
CA HIS A 203 4.28 16.15 17.32
C HIS A 203 4.03 14.82 18.05
N ARG A 204 5.05 13.97 18.13
CA ARG A 204 5.02 12.64 18.76
C ARG A 204 3.92 11.71 18.25
N GLY A 205 3.49 11.86 16.99
CA GLY A 205 2.39 11.06 16.45
C GLY A 205 2.71 9.59 16.28
N LEU A 206 3.94 9.25 15.88
CA LEU A 206 4.38 7.84 15.77
C LEU A 206 4.54 7.20 17.14
N GLU A 207 5.10 7.93 18.10
CA GLU A 207 5.28 7.48 19.48
C GLU A 207 3.93 7.17 20.14
N ASP A 208 2.94 8.05 19.99
CA ASP A 208 1.59 7.85 20.54
C ASP A 208 0.90 6.62 19.91
N LEU A 209 1.03 6.43 18.58
CA LEU A 209 0.54 5.23 17.91
C LEU A 209 1.18 3.95 18.44
N CYS A 210 2.52 3.95 18.55
CA CYS A 210 3.26 2.78 19.02
C CYS A 210 2.93 2.45 20.48
N ALA A 211 2.86 3.45 21.35
CA ALA A 211 2.52 3.28 22.74
C ALA A 211 1.11 2.69 22.94
N ARG A 212 0.15 3.03 22.07
CA ARG A 212 -1.24 2.58 22.18
C ARG A 212 -1.52 1.24 21.49
N PHE A 213 -0.93 1.02 20.33
CA PHE A 213 -1.31 -0.09 19.45
C PHE A 213 -0.14 -1.00 19.06
N GLY A 214 1.09 -0.61 19.39
CA GLY A 214 2.31 -1.30 19.02
C GLY A 214 2.85 -0.90 17.64
N ALA A 215 4.18 -0.93 17.50
CA ALA A 215 4.88 -0.58 16.27
C ALA A 215 4.54 -1.48 15.07
N HIS A 216 4.12 -2.73 15.34
CA HIS A 216 3.66 -3.68 14.32
C HIS A 216 2.36 -3.26 13.59
N ARG A 217 1.70 -2.20 14.05
CA ARG A 217 0.52 -1.61 13.40
C ARG A 217 0.89 -0.47 12.44
N VAL A 218 2.16 -0.11 12.37
CA VAL A 218 2.65 0.98 11.53
C VAL A 218 3.56 0.41 10.44
N VAL A 219 3.40 0.92 9.21
CA VAL A 219 4.19 0.54 8.04
C VAL A 219 4.87 1.77 7.48
N PHE A 220 6.17 1.68 7.20
CA PHE A 220 6.89 2.79 6.59
C PHE A 220 6.40 3.05 5.16
N GLY A 221 6.16 4.32 4.81
CA GLY A 221 5.79 4.72 3.47
C GLY A 221 5.99 6.21 3.26
N SER A 222 6.58 6.58 2.12
CA SER A 222 6.93 7.98 1.84
C SER A 222 5.91 8.76 1.02
N GLY A 223 5.27 8.10 0.04
CA GLY A 223 4.45 8.75 -0.97
C GLY A 223 5.28 9.30 -2.15
N PHE A 224 6.50 8.78 -2.35
CA PHE A 224 7.33 9.13 -3.51
C PHE A 224 6.62 8.73 -4.83
N PRO A 225 6.67 9.56 -5.87
CA PRO A 225 7.43 10.80 -6.06
C PRO A 225 6.67 12.08 -5.71
N LEU A 226 5.45 12.01 -5.17
CA LEU A 226 4.68 13.20 -4.79
C LEU A 226 5.18 13.87 -3.52
N ARG A 227 5.90 13.12 -2.70
CA ARG A 227 6.55 13.56 -1.47
C ARG A 227 8.00 13.12 -1.44
N THR A 228 8.82 13.80 -0.65
CA THR A 228 10.22 13.39 -0.47
C THR A 228 10.33 12.14 0.40
N MET A 229 11.01 11.13 -0.09
CA MET A 229 11.31 9.90 0.64
C MET A 229 12.19 10.19 1.88
N GLY A 230 13.17 11.10 1.74
CA GLY A 230 14.05 11.48 2.83
C GLY A 230 13.35 12.11 4.03
N GLY A 231 12.27 12.88 3.80
CA GLY A 231 11.47 13.45 4.89
C GLY A 231 10.75 12.39 5.73
N ALA A 232 10.14 11.40 5.08
CA ALA A 232 9.49 10.29 5.76
C ALA A 232 10.49 9.44 6.57
N ARG A 233 11.67 9.18 5.99
CA ARG A 233 12.75 8.48 6.68
C ARG A 233 13.23 9.25 7.90
N LEU A 234 13.53 10.55 7.76
CA LEU A 234 13.99 11.39 8.88
C LEU A 234 12.97 11.42 10.02
N GLN A 235 11.69 11.43 9.72
CA GLN A 235 10.62 11.37 10.73
C GLN A 235 10.75 10.11 11.59
N LEU A 236 10.98 8.93 10.99
CA LEU A 236 11.15 7.69 11.72
C LEU A 236 12.50 7.62 12.45
N ASP A 237 13.59 8.05 11.79
CA ASP A 237 14.94 8.05 12.38
C ASP A 237 15.02 8.92 13.66
N ARG A 238 14.19 9.98 13.75
CA ARG A 238 14.16 10.94 14.87
C ARG A 238 13.03 10.72 15.86
N ALA A 239 12.16 9.74 15.62
CA ALA A 239 11.12 9.37 16.57
C ALA A 239 11.75 8.78 17.85
N ASP A 240 11.18 9.14 19.00
CA ASP A 240 11.57 8.62 20.32
C ASP A 240 10.95 7.22 20.51
N LEU A 241 11.51 6.26 19.79
CA LEU A 241 11.12 4.85 19.76
C LEU A 241 12.34 3.98 20.05
N THR A 242 12.13 2.79 20.55
CA THR A 242 13.18 1.78 20.67
C THR A 242 13.70 1.37 19.28
N GLU A 243 14.90 0.81 19.20
CA GLU A 243 15.46 0.28 17.95
C GLU A 243 14.55 -0.79 17.34
N ALA A 244 14.04 -1.70 18.16
CA ALA A 244 13.12 -2.76 17.74
C ALA A 244 11.81 -2.20 17.14
N GLU A 245 11.23 -1.16 17.73
CA GLU A 245 10.04 -0.51 17.20
C GLU A 245 10.32 0.18 15.86
N ARG A 246 11.46 0.88 15.76
CA ARG A 246 11.88 1.49 14.48
C ARG A 246 12.11 0.45 13.39
N GLU A 247 12.72 -0.68 13.70
CA GLU A 247 12.93 -1.77 12.74
C GLU A 247 11.61 -2.39 12.26
N LEU A 248 10.66 -2.59 13.18
CA LEU A 248 9.32 -3.07 12.82
C LEU A 248 8.63 -2.12 11.84
N ILE A 249 8.65 -0.82 12.12
CA ILE A 249 8.04 0.20 11.24
C ILE A 249 8.80 0.29 9.92
N ALA A 250 10.14 0.35 9.97
CA ALA A 250 10.98 0.58 8.79
C ALA A 250 10.80 -0.49 7.72
N SER A 251 10.69 -1.77 8.11
CA SER A 251 10.55 -2.89 7.17
C SER A 251 9.84 -4.11 7.76
N GLY A 252 10.02 -4.42 9.04
CA GLY A 252 9.61 -5.68 9.64
C GLY A 252 8.13 -5.99 9.46
N THR A 253 7.26 -5.01 9.70
CA THR A 253 5.81 -5.18 9.55
C THR A 253 5.44 -5.52 8.10
N LEU A 254 5.90 -4.73 7.12
CA LEU A 254 5.56 -4.98 5.71
C LEU A 254 6.18 -6.28 5.21
N THR A 255 7.44 -6.57 5.57
CA THR A 255 8.10 -7.83 5.18
C THR A 255 7.29 -9.04 5.63
N ARG A 256 6.80 -9.04 6.87
CA ARG A 256 5.95 -10.11 7.39
C ARG A 256 4.63 -10.21 6.61
N LEU A 257 3.95 -9.08 6.38
CA LEU A 257 2.68 -9.07 5.64
C LEU A 257 2.84 -9.62 4.22
N LEU A 258 3.95 -9.29 3.52
CA LEU A 258 4.23 -9.82 2.18
C LEU A 258 4.61 -11.30 2.20
N ALA A 259 5.29 -11.77 3.25
CA ALA A 259 5.67 -13.17 3.41
C ALA A 259 4.48 -14.07 3.76
N ASP A 260 3.49 -13.54 4.48
CA ASP A 260 2.28 -14.26 4.89
C ASP A 260 1.27 -14.50 3.73
N VAL A 261 1.56 -14.00 2.53
CA VAL A 261 0.69 -14.20 1.35
C VAL A 261 0.77 -15.66 0.90
N GLU A 262 -0.37 -16.34 0.92
CA GLU A 262 -0.48 -17.74 0.53
C GLU A 262 -0.42 -17.92 -1.00
N THR A 263 0.54 -18.70 -1.46
CA THR A 263 0.65 -19.11 -2.86
C THR A 263 0.11 -20.53 -3.04
N LYS A 264 -0.21 -20.91 -4.27
CA LYS A 264 -0.68 -22.29 -4.56
C LYS A 264 0.27 -23.38 -4.06
N GLU A 265 1.57 -23.10 -3.97
CA GLU A 265 2.58 -24.05 -3.47
C GLU A 265 2.39 -24.31 -1.96
N THR A 266 2.00 -23.31 -1.17
CA THR A 266 1.77 -23.45 0.29
C THR A 266 0.50 -24.27 0.61
N VAL A 267 -0.49 -24.30 -0.28
CA VAL A 267 -1.77 -25.03 -0.08
C VAL A 267 -1.62 -26.52 -0.38
N THR A 268 -0.63 -26.93 -1.18
CA THR A 268 -0.42 -28.34 -1.58
C THR A 268 0.31 -29.14 -0.49
N ASP A 269 1.14 -28.49 0.32
CA ASP A 269 1.90 -29.17 1.40
C ASP A 269 1.10 -29.36 2.72
N ALA A 270 -0.13 -28.83 2.80
CA ALA A 270 -0.98 -28.92 4.00
C ALA A 270 -2.10 -29.98 3.90
N ARG A 271 -2.04 -30.91 2.92
CA ARG A 271 -3.00 -32.01 2.79
C ARG A 271 -2.39 -33.39 2.99
#